data_6d4b3e7d2d749dda4e901249dd4eceef
#
_entry.id   6d4b3e7d2d749dda4e901249dd4eceef
#
_cell.length_a   1.000
_cell.length_b   1.000
_cell.length_c   1.000
_cell.angle_alpha   90.00
_cell.angle_beta   90.00
_cell.angle_gamma   90.00
#
_symmetry.space_group_name_H-M   'P 1'
#
loop_
_entity.id
_entity.type
_entity.pdbx_description
1 polymer ?
#
loop_
_entity_poly.entity_id
_entity_poly.type
_entity_poly.pdbx_seq_one_letter_code
_entity_poly.pdbx_strand_id
1 'polypeptide(L)'
;MDKREAQKLREELNKVLKSFDSDYQAIVGNCTYISFDANFKVSFSKKGTLSKEERDLAYYSELDDVDPTRIGDLPDGQYSMIGYREKAKKNTYIIKKLPSGDDYVIDRYMARKYFGKQERIKESQ
;
A
#
# COMPACT_ATOMS: atom_id res chain seq x y z
N MET A 1 9.14 -4.34 -31.84
CA MET A 1 8.76 -3.18 -31.03
C MET A 1 9.86 -2.86 -30.05
N ASP A 2 10.25 -1.64 -29.95
CA ASP A 2 11.31 -1.26 -29.02
C ASP A 2 10.72 -0.56 -27.79
N LYS A 3 11.58 -0.17 -26.87
CA LYS A 3 11.15 0.44 -25.62
C LYS A 3 10.38 1.74 -25.85
N ARG A 4 10.79 2.52 -26.84
CA ARG A 4 10.16 3.80 -27.13
C ARG A 4 8.74 3.60 -27.66
N GLU A 5 8.54 2.61 -28.52
CA GLU A 5 7.22 2.31 -29.07
C GLU A 5 6.31 1.79 -27.95
N ALA A 6 6.83 0.93 -27.09
CA ALA A 6 6.06 0.41 -25.97
C ALA A 6 5.66 1.54 -25.00
N GLN A 7 6.57 2.48 -24.77
CA GLN A 7 6.31 3.62 -23.90
C GLN A 7 5.20 4.51 -24.50
N LYS A 8 5.25 4.72 -25.82
CA LYS A 8 4.25 5.55 -26.49
C LYS A 8 2.88 4.87 -26.41
N LEU A 9 2.81 3.55 -26.59
CA LEU A 9 1.55 2.83 -26.49
C LEU A 9 1.01 2.92 -25.06
N ARG A 10 1.88 2.85 -24.07
CA ARG A 10 1.48 2.97 -22.69
C ARG A 10 0.85 4.34 -22.41
N GLU A 11 1.45 5.40 -22.95
CA GLU A 11 0.93 6.75 -22.76
C GLU A 11 -0.43 6.91 -23.42
N GLU A 12 -0.61 6.36 -24.62
CA GLU A 12 -1.88 6.43 -25.32
C GLU A 12 -2.94 5.62 -24.57
N LEU A 13 -2.58 4.45 -24.04
CA LEU A 13 -3.50 3.62 -23.28
C LEU A 13 -3.92 4.36 -22.01
N ASN A 14 -2.98 4.97 -21.30
CA ASN A 14 -3.29 5.75 -20.10
C ASN A 14 -4.27 6.87 -20.41
N LYS A 15 -4.12 7.52 -21.57
CA LYS A 15 -4.99 8.62 -21.94
C LYS A 15 -6.41 8.12 -22.15
N VAL A 16 -6.57 6.99 -22.82
CA VAL A 16 -7.89 6.41 -23.09
C VAL A 16 -8.52 5.97 -21.77
N LEU A 17 -7.73 5.34 -20.88
CA LEU A 17 -8.26 4.86 -19.62
C LEU A 17 -8.64 6.00 -18.67
N LYS A 18 -7.96 7.15 -18.78
CA LYS A 18 -8.32 8.29 -17.96
C LYS A 18 -9.68 8.85 -18.33
N SER A 19 -10.07 8.73 -19.59
CA SER A 19 -11.36 9.23 -20.04
C SER A 19 -12.45 8.19 -19.80
N PHE A 20 -12.12 7.03 -19.27
CA PHE A 20 -13.08 5.98 -19.02
C PHE A 20 -13.97 6.39 -17.83
N ASP A 21 -15.22 6.64 -18.12
CA ASP A 21 -16.16 7.12 -17.11
C ASP A 21 -16.79 5.93 -16.41
N SER A 22 -16.28 5.60 -15.24
CA SER A 22 -16.72 4.43 -14.53
C SER A 22 -16.47 4.60 -13.04
N ASP A 23 -17.04 3.71 -12.24
CA ASP A 23 -16.81 3.71 -10.81
C ASP A 23 -15.45 3.04 -10.51
N TYR A 24 -14.74 2.62 -11.54
CA TYR A 24 -13.47 1.94 -11.38
C TYR A 24 -12.31 2.80 -11.88
N GLN A 25 -11.18 2.67 -11.21
CA GLN A 25 -9.95 3.33 -11.58
C GLN A 25 -9.06 2.30 -12.24
N ALA A 26 -8.53 2.62 -13.41
CA ALA A 26 -7.65 1.71 -14.15
C ALA A 26 -6.19 2.05 -13.89
N ILE A 27 -5.36 1.04 -13.70
CA ILE A 27 -3.94 1.22 -13.49
C ILE A 27 -3.21 0.35 -14.49
N VAL A 28 -2.33 0.96 -15.29
CA VAL A 28 -1.52 0.24 -16.27
C VAL A 28 -0.23 -0.21 -15.57
N GLY A 29 -0.06 -1.50 -15.47
CA GLY A 29 1.09 -2.10 -14.82
C GLY A 29 2.22 -2.43 -15.77
N ASN A 30 2.87 -3.58 -15.54
CA ASN A 30 4.02 -3.99 -16.31
C ASN A 30 3.69 -4.21 -17.77
N CYS A 31 4.68 -3.99 -18.63
CA CYS A 31 4.56 -4.21 -20.05
C CYS A 31 5.65 -5.19 -20.50
N THR A 32 5.27 -6.17 -21.28
CA THR A 32 6.24 -7.02 -21.97
C THR A 32 6.03 -6.82 -23.46
N TYR A 33 7.09 -6.77 -24.23
CA TYR A 33 6.96 -6.54 -25.65
C TYR A 33 8.01 -7.31 -26.46
N ILE A 34 7.62 -7.64 -27.68
CA ILE A 34 8.51 -8.28 -28.64
C ILE A 34 8.38 -7.48 -29.91
N SER A 35 8.92 -7.95 -31.02
CA SER A 35 8.97 -7.18 -32.27
C SER A 35 7.64 -6.62 -32.72
N PHE A 36 6.57 -7.37 -32.60
CA PHE A 36 5.28 -6.96 -33.14
C PHE A 36 4.19 -6.79 -32.06
N ASP A 37 4.43 -7.25 -30.86
CA ASP A 37 3.39 -7.24 -29.82
C ASP A 37 3.86 -6.61 -28.53
N ALA A 38 2.93 -5.99 -27.84
CA ALA A 38 3.17 -5.50 -26.50
C ALA A 38 1.99 -5.94 -25.64
N ASN A 39 2.28 -6.44 -24.43
CA ASN A 39 1.26 -6.86 -23.51
C ASN A 39 1.34 -6.02 -22.27
N PHE A 40 0.22 -5.40 -21.89
CA PHE A 40 0.17 -4.57 -20.70
C PHE A 40 -0.79 -5.22 -19.70
N LYS A 41 -0.41 -5.20 -18.45
CA LYS A 41 -1.31 -5.64 -17.40
C LYS A 41 -2.09 -4.42 -16.94
N VAL A 42 -3.41 -4.51 -17.01
CA VAL A 42 -4.28 -3.41 -16.55
C VAL A 42 -5.09 -3.91 -15.38
N SER A 43 -5.08 -3.15 -14.29
CA SER A 43 -5.84 -3.51 -13.11
C SER A 43 -6.92 -2.47 -12.89
N PHE A 44 -8.08 -2.91 -12.42
CA PHE A 44 -9.18 -2.00 -12.13
C PHE A 44 -9.48 -2.10 -10.63
N SER A 45 -9.60 -0.94 -9.98
CA SER A 45 -9.99 -0.86 -8.58
C SER A 45 -11.18 0.07 -8.48
N LYS A 46 -12.09 -0.23 -7.58
CA LYS A 46 -13.25 0.63 -7.38
C LYS A 46 -12.74 1.96 -6.84
N LYS A 47 -13.24 3.06 -7.38
CA LYS A 47 -12.81 4.38 -6.93
C LYS A 47 -13.15 4.54 -5.46
N GLY A 48 -12.24 5.15 -4.73
CA GLY A 48 -12.40 5.35 -3.30
C GLY A 48 -12.03 4.15 -2.44
N THR A 49 -11.60 3.04 -3.04
CA THR A 49 -11.19 1.91 -2.24
C THR A 49 -9.74 2.08 -1.81
N LEU A 50 -9.38 1.38 -0.76
CA LEU A 50 -8.03 1.42 -0.26
C LEU A 50 -7.09 0.66 -1.20
N SER A 51 -5.83 1.01 -1.19
CA SER A 51 -4.82 0.28 -1.94
C SER A 51 -4.67 -1.11 -1.35
N LYS A 52 -3.94 -2.00 -2.04
CA LYS A 52 -3.72 -3.35 -1.54
C LYS A 52 -3.00 -3.30 -0.20
N GLU A 53 -2.00 -2.43 -0.06
CA GLU A 53 -1.25 -2.32 1.18
C GLU A 53 -2.12 -1.83 2.33
N GLU A 54 -3.04 -0.92 2.07
CA GLU A 54 -3.95 -0.44 3.09
C GLU A 54 -4.98 -1.50 3.47
N ARG A 55 -5.48 -2.26 2.50
CA ARG A 55 -6.42 -3.35 2.78
C ARG A 55 -5.75 -4.45 3.59
N ASP A 56 -4.50 -4.78 3.24
CA ASP A 56 -3.77 -5.80 3.93
C ASP A 56 -3.46 -5.34 5.36
N LEU A 57 -3.21 -4.05 5.56
CA LEU A 57 -2.99 -3.51 6.88
C LEU A 57 -4.23 -3.72 7.75
N ALA A 58 -5.41 -3.43 7.22
CA ALA A 58 -6.65 -3.61 7.99
C ALA A 58 -6.84 -5.07 8.40
N TYR A 59 -6.56 -5.99 7.48
CA TYR A 59 -6.72 -7.41 7.73
C TYR A 59 -5.69 -7.96 8.72
N TYR A 60 -4.42 -7.72 8.44
CA TYR A 60 -3.35 -8.30 9.26
C TYR A 60 -3.17 -7.63 10.62
N SER A 61 -3.52 -6.34 10.71
CA SER A 61 -3.45 -5.67 12.01
C SER A 61 -4.44 -6.29 12.99
N GLU A 62 -5.58 -6.75 12.48
CA GLU A 62 -6.58 -7.38 13.33
C GLU A 62 -6.04 -8.73 13.81
N LEU A 63 -5.39 -9.49 12.93
CA LEU A 63 -4.82 -10.78 13.29
C LEU A 63 -3.67 -10.64 14.26
N ASP A 64 -2.89 -9.56 14.14
CA ASP A 64 -1.71 -9.37 14.95
C ASP A 64 -1.93 -8.51 16.21
N ASP A 65 -3.18 -8.15 16.46
CA ASP A 65 -3.51 -7.34 17.66
C ASP A 65 -2.87 -5.96 17.61
N VAL A 66 -2.84 -5.37 16.42
CA VAL A 66 -2.25 -4.06 16.18
C VAL A 66 -3.38 -3.08 15.85
N ASP A 67 -3.26 -1.85 16.33
CA ASP A 67 -4.23 -0.78 16.02
C ASP A 67 -3.59 0.15 14.99
N PRO A 68 -3.98 0.06 13.70
CA PRO A 68 -3.36 0.86 12.65
C PRO A 68 -3.73 2.34 12.72
N THR A 69 -4.67 2.71 13.57
CA THR A 69 -5.06 4.13 13.73
C THR A 69 -4.26 4.80 14.84
N ARG A 70 -3.48 4.03 15.59
CA ARG A 70 -2.72 4.58 16.70
C ARG A 70 -1.44 5.26 16.22
N ILE A 71 -1.06 6.34 16.90
CA ILE A 71 0.23 6.98 16.62
C ILE A 71 1.23 6.34 17.56
N GLY A 72 2.29 5.79 17.02
CA GLY A 72 3.33 5.12 17.81
C GLY A 72 4.43 6.06 18.21
N ASP A 73 4.85 5.99 19.48
CA ASP A 73 5.96 6.78 19.98
C ASP A 73 7.22 5.93 19.98
N LEU A 74 8.02 6.07 18.95
CA LEU A 74 9.28 5.35 18.84
C LEU A 74 10.39 6.24 19.41
N PRO A 75 11.56 5.69 19.71
CA PRO A 75 12.65 6.45 20.31
C PRO A 75 13.05 7.71 19.54
N ASP A 76 12.90 7.72 18.24
CA ASP A 76 13.31 8.86 17.42
C ASP A 76 12.13 9.70 16.93
N GLY A 77 10.95 9.49 17.44
CA GLY A 77 9.81 10.34 17.06
C GLY A 77 8.51 9.59 16.98
N GLN A 78 7.48 10.26 16.47
CA GLN A 78 6.17 9.68 16.32
C GLN A 78 5.95 9.19 14.91
N TYR A 79 5.23 8.08 14.79
CA TYR A 79 4.97 7.46 13.49
C TYR A 79 3.51 7.06 13.38
N SER A 80 3.01 7.03 12.14
CA SER A 80 1.68 6.49 11.86
C SER A 80 1.84 5.29 10.96
N MET A 81 0.93 4.32 11.07
CA MET A 81 0.99 3.10 10.28
C MET A 81 0.22 3.31 8.99
N ILE A 82 0.82 3.01 7.85
CA ILE A 82 0.24 3.33 6.55
C ILE A 82 0.02 2.13 5.64
N GLY A 83 0.59 0.98 5.93
CA GLY A 83 0.40 -0.16 5.06
C GLY A 83 1.01 -1.45 5.58
N TYR A 84 0.79 -2.52 4.85
CA TYR A 84 1.30 -3.84 5.17
C TYR A 84 1.81 -4.51 3.89
N ARG A 85 3.00 -5.10 3.96
CA ARG A 85 3.63 -5.74 2.81
C ARG A 85 3.56 -7.24 2.99
N GLU A 86 2.52 -7.85 2.44
CA GLU A 86 2.28 -9.26 2.56
C GLU A 86 3.46 -10.14 2.14
N LYS A 87 4.17 -9.72 1.12
CA LYS A 87 5.26 -10.53 0.59
C LYS A 87 6.59 -10.36 1.32
N ALA A 88 6.67 -9.45 2.25
CA ALA A 88 7.90 -9.27 3.02
C ALA A 88 8.04 -10.41 4.02
N LYS A 89 9.25 -10.87 4.25
CA LYS A 89 9.46 -12.00 5.15
C LYS A 89 9.43 -11.60 6.61
N LYS A 90 9.91 -10.44 6.94
CA LYS A 90 10.01 -10.02 8.33
C LYS A 90 9.41 -8.67 8.59
N ASN A 91 9.86 -7.66 7.87
CA ASN A 91 9.40 -6.29 8.10
C ASN A 91 8.18 -6.01 7.24
N THR A 92 7.01 -6.40 7.73
CA THR A 92 5.78 -6.37 6.96
C THR A 92 4.96 -5.09 7.15
N TYR A 93 5.17 -4.37 8.23
CA TYR A 93 4.39 -3.15 8.50
C TYR A 93 5.13 -1.91 8.01
N ILE A 94 4.42 -1.03 7.30
CA ILE A 94 4.97 0.21 6.78
C ILE A 94 4.50 1.35 7.65
N ILE A 95 5.42 2.15 8.16
CA ILE A 95 5.10 3.29 9.00
C ILE A 95 5.70 4.56 8.41
N LYS A 96 5.12 5.69 8.75
CA LYS A 96 5.53 6.98 8.23
C LYS A 96 5.89 7.89 9.37
N LYS A 97 7.07 8.47 9.36
CA LYS A 97 7.51 9.36 10.42
C LYS A 97 6.81 10.71 10.34
N LEU A 98 6.36 11.19 11.47
CA LEU A 98 5.66 12.46 11.57
C LEU A 98 6.61 13.51 12.14
N PRO A 99 6.60 14.71 11.61
CA PRO A 99 5.84 15.22 10.49
C PRO A 99 6.62 15.09 9.16
N SER A 100 7.83 14.55 9.17
CA SER A 100 8.68 14.57 7.98
C SER A 100 8.13 13.76 6.81
N GLY A 101 7.40 12.72 7.08
CA GLY A 101 6.83 11.94 6.02
C GLY A 101 7.70 10.83 5.45
N ASP A 102 8.85 10.54 6.04
CA ASP A 102 9.70 9.44 5.57
C ASP A 102 9.08 8.11 5.95
N ASP A 103 9.15 7.14 5.06
CA ASP A 103 8.58 5.82 5.28
C ASP A 103 9.64 4.84 5.75
N TYR A 104 9.24 3.97 6.68
CA TYR A 104 10.10 2.93 7.21
C TYR A 104 9.31 1.64 7.31
N VAL A 105 9.98 0.51 7.47
CA VAL A 105 9.30 -0.77 7.66
C VAL A 105 9.72 -1.36 8.99
N ILE A 106 8.80 -2.01 9.69
CA ILE A 106 9.06 -2.63 10.96
C ILE A 106 8.48 -4.04 10.99
N ASP A 107 8.96 -4.88 11.89
CA ASP A 107 8.46 -6.24 12.00
C ASP A 107 7.23 -6.28 12.92
N ARG A 108 6.61 -7.45 13.03
CA ARG A 108 5.41 -7.63 13.84
C ARG A 108 5.66 -7.34 15.32
N TYR A 109 6.83 -7.69 15.83
CA TYR A 109 7.15 -7.43 17.22
C TYR A 109 7.12 -5.94 17.53
N MET A 110 7.76 -5.12 16.71
CA MET A 110 7.78 -3.68 16.90
C MET A 110 6.40 -3.08 16.65
N ALA A 111 5.65 -3.64 15.68
CA ALA A 111 4.31 -3.17 15.42
C ALA A 111 3.43 -3.36 16.66
N ARG A 112 3.52 -4.50 17.30
CA ARG A 112 2.74 -4.76 18.52
C ARG A 112 3.23 -3.92 19.70
N LYS A 113 4.53 -3.67 19.76
CA LYS A 113 5.10 -2.88 20.85
C LYS A 113 4.65 -1.43 20.81
N TYR A 114 4.67 -0.83 19.64
CA TYR A 114 4.37 0.60 19.50
C TYR A 114 2.96 0.93 19.00
N PHE A 115 2.31 -0.02 18.35
CA PHE A 115 0.99 0.19 17.78
C PHE A 115 -0.02 -0.88 18.25
N GLY A 116 0.30 -1.62 19.30
CA GLY A 116 -0.60 -2.66 19.79
C GLY A 116 -1.91 -2.07 20.29
N LYS A 117 -2.96 -2.87 20.26
CA LYS A 117 -4.25 -2.42 20.75
C LYS A 117 -4.16 -2.17 22.25
N GLN A 118 -4.72 -1.06 22.65
CA GLN A 118 -4.70 -0.74 24.06
C GLN A 118 -5.77 -1.53 24.75
N GLU A 119 -5.43 -2.02 25.93
CA GLU A 119 -6.39 -2.78 26.63
C GLU A 119 -7.24 -1.90 27.36
N ARG A 120 -8.42 -1.83 27.02
CA ARG A 120 -9.24 -0.95 27.65
C ARG A 120 -9.75 -1.51 28.85
N ILE A 121 -9.56 -2.58 29.05
CA ILE A 121 -10.06 -3.09 30.20
C ILE A 121 -9.46 -2.62 31.33
N LYS A 122 -8.35 -2.30 31.09
CA LYS A 122 -7.70 -1.81 32.14
C LYS A 122 -8.58 -0.97 32.69
N GLU A 123 -9.35 -0.69 31.93
CA GLU A 123 -10.16 0.17 32.29
C GLU A 123 -11.04 -0.43 33.06
N SER A 124 -11.06 -1.35 33.14
CA SER A 124 -11.98 -1.79 33.78
C SER A 124 -11.56 -2.24 34.90
N GLN A 125 -11.09 -2.05 35.09
CA GLN A 125 -10.91 -2.37 35.94
C GLN A 125 -10.97 -1.84 36.67
#